data_2a098ea0a340c5a60389a8358b464891
#
_entry.id   2a098ea0a340c5a60389a8358b464891
#
_cell.length_a   1.000
_cell.length_b   1.000
_cell.length_c   1.000
_cell.angle_alpha   90.00
_cell.angle_beta   90.00
_cell.angle_gamma   90.00
#
_symmetry.space_group_name_H-M   'P 1'
#
loop_
_entity.id
_entity.type
_entity.pdbx_description
1 polymer ?
#
loop_
_entity_poly.entity_id
_entity_poly.type
_entity_poly.pdbx_seq_one_letter_code
_entity_poly.pdbx_strand_id
1 'polypeptide(L)'
;MFDYRQYERGYFMPPVKCNDWVNKEYVDKAPIWCSVDLRDGNQALVEPMRLDEKLEFFQMLVEVGFKEIEIGFPAASETEYEFCRTLIEKNMIPDDVTIQVLTQARPHIIKKTFEAVKGAPRAIVHVYNSTSLAQREQVFKKSKEEVKQIAIEGAKLLKELAEADGGNFLFEYSPESFTGTEPEYALEVCNAVVDIWQPTPDKKCIINLPATVEMSLPHVFASQIEYMSKHMHNRENVIISLHPHNDRSTGVADAELGLLAGADRIEGTLFGNGERTGNVDIITLAMNMYMQGVNPELDLSDMPHLAEVFERLTQMKIDDRHPWCGKLVFAAFSGSHQDAISKGMHYRIENDPNKWTVPYLPINPEDVGRTYDSDVIRINSQSGKGGVAYVLEHNYGMVVPKAMREDLGYAVKDVSDVNHKELSADEVLEIFEKRYKKYTPVFKISEVHFKQINGIQTVVTIDENDKKCNVEDGGNGRLDAVSNALASHFGKPCDIFCYEEHSLKKGSDSSAIAYVGITGEDGKNYFGIGIDHDIIRASIDALESAMNRSLEA
;
A
#
# COMPACT_ATOMS: atom_id res chain seq x y z
N MET A 1 -5.93 30.10 -20.85
CA MET A 1 -7.21 29.39 -21.08
C MET A 1 -6.88 27.91 -21.26
N PHE A 2 -7.61 27.02 -20.59
CA PHE A 2 -7.42 25.56 -20.76
C PHE A 2 -8.00 25.16 -22.13
N ASP A 3 -7.12 24.79 -23.08
CA ASP A 3 -7.51 24.49 -24.47
C ASP A 3 -7.00 23.12 -24.91
N TYR A 4 -7.89 22.12 -24.89
CA TYR A 4 -7.59 20.75 -25.29
C TYR A 4 -7.39 20.57 -26.81
N ARG A 5 -7.80 21.53 -27.63
CA ARG A 5 -7.75 21.45 -29.12
C ARG A 5 -6.32 21.53 -29.66
N GLN A 6 -5.36 21.94 -28.84
CA GLN A 6 -3.94 21.92 -29.23
C GLN A 6 -3.33 20.52 -29.17
N TYR A 7 -4.06 19.52 -28.63
CA TYR A 7 -3.55 18.16 -28.46
C TYR A 7 -4.18 17.23 -29.48
N GLU A 8 -3.33 16.44 -30.13
CA GLU A 8 -3.70 15.41 -31.08
C GLU A 8 -3.21 14.05 -30.60
N ARG A 9 -3.74 12.96 -31.20
CA ARG A 9 -3.23 11.62 -30.92
C ARG A 9 -1.81 11.50 -31.47
N GLY A 10 -0.84 11.31 -30.55
CA GLY A 10 0.57 11.16 -30.89
C GLY A 10 1.08 9.70 -30.94
N TYR A 11 0.20 8.72 -30.98
CA TYR A 11 0.53 7.31 -30.95
C TYR A 11 0.07 6.57 -32.22
N PHE A 12 0.65 5.39 -32.46
CA PHE A 12 0.37 4.56 -33.62
C PHE A 12 -0.20 3.20 -33.19
N MET A 13 -1.35 2.83 -33.76
CA MET A 13 -1.84 1.46 -33.66
C MET A 13 -1.07 0.54 -34.62
N PRO A 14 -0.87 -0.75 -34.27
CA PRO A 14 -0.33 -1.72 -35.21
C PRO A 14 -1.14 -1.81 -36.50
N PRO A 15 -0.52 -2.09 -37.64
CA PRO A 15 -1.18 -2.17 -38.94
C PRO A 15 -2.12 -3.37 -39.07
N VAL A 16 -1.97 -4.36 -38.18
CA VAL A 16 -2.78 -5.57 -38.10
C VAL A 16 -3.41 -5.70 -36.71
N LYS A 17 -4.47 -6.49 -36.60
CA LYS A 17 -5.13 -6.71 -35.33
C LYS A 17 -4.26 -7.54 -34.40
N CYS A 18 -3.90 -6.96 -33.24
CA CYS A 18 -3.08 -7.56 -32.19
C CYS A 18 -3.84 -7.47 -30.85
N ASN A 19 -4.58 -8.51 -30.51
CA ASN A 19 -5.41 -8.55 -29.31
C ASN A 19 -5.57 -9.97 -28.74
N ASP A 20 -4.63 -10.90 -29.00
CA ASP A 20 -4.68 -12.25 -28.42
C ASP A 20 -4.38 -12.23 -26.92
N TRP A 21 -3.66 -11.20 -26.46
CA TRP A 21 -3.37 -10.95 -25.05
C TRP A 21 -4.64 -10.86 -24.18
N VAL A 22 -5.77 -10.40 -24.72
CA VAL A 22 -7.07 -10.31 -24.02
C VAL A 22 -7.58 -11.69 -23.57
N ASN A 23 -7.16 -12.77 -24.21
CA ASN A 23 -7.59 -14.13 -23.87
C ASN A 23 -6.84 -14.74 -22.67
N LYS A 24 -5.79 -14.06 -22.16
CA LYS A 24 -5.06 -14.48 -20.97
C LYS A 24 -5.66 -13.81 -19.73
N GLU A 25 -5.91 -14.57 -18.69
CA GLU A 25 -6.59 -14.08 -17.49
C GLU A 25 -5.64 -13.34 -16.53
N TYR A 26 -4.36 -13.77 -16.46
CA TYR A 26 -3.35 -13.21 -15.56
C TYR A 26 -1.94 -13.51 -16.06
N VAL A 27 -0.95 -12.85 -15.47
CA VAL A 27 0.48 -13.13 -15.70
C VAL A 27 0.87 -14.33 -14.84
N ASP A 28 1.21 -15.46 -15.47
CA ASP A 28 1.34 -16.77 -14.82
C ASP A 28 2.73 -17.07 -14.24
N LYS A 29 3.71 -16.20 -14.50
CA LYS A 29 5.10 -16.32 -14.01
C LYS A 29 5.74 -14.95 -13.88
N ALA A 30 6.76 -14.85 -13.00
CA ALA A 30 7.59 -13.66 -12.92
C ALA A 30 8.29 -13.36 -14.25
N PRO A 31 8.39 -12.09 -14.67
CA PRO A 31 9.30 -11.69 -15.74
C PRO A 31 10.75 -11.71 -15.25
N ILE A 32 11.70 -11.54 -16.17
CA ILE A 32 13.04 -11.15 -15.80
C ILE A 32 12.97 -9.70 -15.28
N TRP A 33 13.36 -9.49 -14.03
CA TRP A 33 13.36 -8.17 -13.43
C TRP A 33 14.68 -7.46 -13.63
N CYS A 34 14.66 -6.25 -14.15
CA CYS A 34 15.81 -5.35 -14.16
C CYS A 34 15.50 -4.08 -13.37
N SER A 35 16.25 -3.84 -12.29
CA SER A 35 16.17 -2.55 -11.61
C SER A 35 16.92 -1.49 -12.42
N VAL A 36 16.27 -0.35 -12.65
CA VAL A 36 16.89 0.86 -13.22
C VAL A 36 17.01 1.99 -12.19
N ASP A 37 16.87 1.68 -10.90
CA ASP A 37 16.96 2.65 -9.80
C ASP A 37 18.27 3.43 -9.80
N LEU A 38 19.39 2.74 -10.03
CA LEU A 38 20.74 3.33 -9.99
C LEU A 38 21.12 4.10 -11.25
N ARG A 39 20.32 4.01 -12.33
CA ARG A 39 20.48 4.79 -13.54
C ARG A 39 19.34 5.79 -13.70
N ASP A 40 18.15 5.37 -14.11
CA ASP A 40 17.02 6.23 -14.44
C ASP A 40 16.40 6.87 -13.18
N GLY A 41 16.28 6.06 -12.13
CA GLY A 41 15.87 6.55 -10.81
C GLY A 41 16.84 7.57 -10.24
N ASN A 42 18.14 7.27 -10.23
CA ASN A 42 19.17 8.16 -9.71
C ASN A 42 19.31 9.45 -10.55
N GLN A 43 19.18 9.35 -11.87
CA GLN A 43 19.24 10.50 -12.77
C GLN A 43 18.15 11.53 -12.49
N ALA A 44 17.00 11.08 -11.99
CA ALA A 44 15.85 11.91 -11.69
C ALA A 44 15.89 12.59 -10.31
N LEU A 45 16.82 12.22 -9.44
CA LEU A 45 16.94 12.79 -8.10
C LEU A 45 17.46 14.24 -8.18
N VAL A 46 16.93 15.09 -7.29
CA VAL A 46 17.41 16.47 -7.13
C VAL A 46 18.90 16.49 -6.73
N GLU A 47 19.25 15.58 -5.82
CA GLU A 47 20.63 15.30 -5.43
C GLU A 47 20.92 13.83 -5.75
N PRO A 48 21.62 13.54 -6.85
CA PRO A 48 22.00 12.18 -7.22
C PRO A 48 22.84 11.51 -6.10
N MET A 49 22.63 10.21 -5.91
CA MET A 49 23.35 9.44 -4.91
C MET A 49 24.87 9.48 -5.14
N ARG A 50 25.62 9.60 -4.05
CA ARG A 50 27.06 9.49 -4.02
C ARG A 50 27.50 8.03 -4.16
N LEU A 51 28.78 7.79 -4.33
CA LEU A 51 29.35 6.47 -4.52
C LEU A 51 28.97 5.49 -3.38
N ASP A 52 29.11 5.91 -2.13
CA ASP A 52 28.78 5.11 -0.95
C ASP A 52 27.28 4.75 -0.89
N GLU A 53 26.43 5.71 -1.21
CA GLU A 53 24.98 5.53 -1.27
C GLU A 53 24.56 4.59 -2.42
N LYS A 54 25.19 4.72 -3.60
CA LYS A 54 24.95 3.79 -4.72
C LYS A 54 25.41 2.37 -4.39
N LEU A 55 26.51 2.18 -3.67
CA LEU A 55 26.99 0.86 -3.26
C LEU A 55 26.01 0.21 -2.27
N GLU A 56 25.49 0.96 -1.31
CA GLU A 56 24.47 0.49 -0.37
C GLU A 56 23.16 0.13 -1.09
N PHE A 57 22.72 0.98 -2.01
CA PHE A 57 21.51 0.72 -2.80
C PHE A 57 21.67 -0.51 -3.69
N PHE A 58 22.82 -0.70 -4.32
CA PHE A 58 23.13 -1.90 -5.08
C PHE A 58 23.02 -3.17 -4.23
N GLN A 59 23.59 -3.14 -3.02
CA GLN A 59 23.50 -4.27 -2.10
C GLN A 59 22.05 -4.59 -1.72
N MET A 60 21.24 -3.58 -1.45
CA MET A 60 19.81 -3.76 -1.17
C MET A 60 19.08 -4.40 -2.35
N LEU A 61 19.34 -3.98 -3.59
CA LEU A 61 18.74 -4.59 -4.78
C LEU A 61 19.11 -6.08 -4.94
N VAL A 62 20.35 -6.42 -4.62
CA VAL A 62 20.82 -7.82 -4.61
C VAL A 62 20.08 -8.63 -3.54
N GLU A 63 19.91 -8.08 -2.34
CA GLU A 63 19.19 -8.72 -1.22
C GLU A 63 17.69 -8.92 -1.53
N VAL A 64 17.05 -7.97 -2.20
CA VAL A 64 15.68 -8.11 -2.71
C VAL A 64 15.56 -9.23 -3.75
N GLY A 65 16.65 -9.58 -4.43
CA GLY A 65 16.68 -10.71 -5.37
C GLY A 65 16.81 -10.33 -6.85
N PHE A 66 17.06 -9.07 -7.18
CA PHE A 66 17.29 -8.67 -8.57
C PHE A 66 18.50 -9.40 -9.17
N LYS A 67 18.32 -9.95 -10.37
CA LYS A 67 19.37 -10.65 -11.13
C LYS A 67 19.94 -9.79 -12.26
N GLU A 68 19.25 -8.74 -12.64
CA GLU A 68 19.74 -7.73 -13.58
C GLU A 68 19.54 -6.33 -12.96
N ILE A 69 20.63 -5.53 -12.97
CA ILE A 69 20.64 -4.20 -12.34
C ILE A 69 21.35 -3.22 -13.28
N GLU A 70 20.63 -2.22 -13.78
CA GLU A 70 21.23 -1.14 -14.56
C GLU A 70 21.89 -0.15 -13.62
N ILE A 71 23.21 -0.22 -13.55
CA ILE A 71 24.02 0.49 -12.56
C ILE A 71 24.33 1.95 -12.92
N GLY A 72 24.10 2.36 -14.17
CA GLY A 72 24.34 3.73 -14.57
C GLY A 72 24.74 3.91 -16.03
N PHE A 73 25.25 5.10 -16.32
CA PHE A 73 25.79 5.49 -17.61
C PHE A 73 27.28 5.88 -17.45
N PRO A 74 28.20 4.89 -17.46
CA PRO A 74 29.62 5.12 -17.09
C PRO A 74 30.35 6.16 -17.95
N ALA A 75 29.88 6.39 -19.16
CA ALA A 75 30.48 7.40 -20.03
C ALA A 75 29.97 8.83 -19.78
N ALA A 76 28.95 9.01 -18.92
CA ALA A 76 28.32 10.31 -18.67
C ALA A 76 29.06 11.14 -17.64
N SER A 77 29.63 10.53 -16.59
CA SER A 77 30.33 11.23 -15.52
C SER A 77 31.39 10.37 -14.84
N GLU A 78 32.30 11.03 -14.11
CA GLU A 78 33.34 10.33 -13.32
C GLU A 78 32.73 9.45 -12.21
N THR A 79 31.71 9.93 -11.51
CA THR A 79 31.02 9.16 -10.47
C THR A 79 30.41 7.87 -11.02
N GLU A 80 29.77 7.93 -12.18
CA GLU A 80 29.18 6.76 -12.83
C GLU A 80 30.28 5.76 -13.27
N TYR A 81 31.39 6.26 -13.77
CA TYR A 81 32.53 5.45 -14.14
C TYR A 81 33.16 4.78 -12.89
N GLU A 82 33.43 5.56 -11.83
CA GLU A 82 34.02 5.09 -10.59
C GLU A 82 33.15 4.03 -9.92
N PHE A 83 31.83 4.24 -9.92
CA PHE A 83 30.87 3.26 -9.35
C PHE A 83 30.95 1.92 -10.08
N CYS A 84 30.88 1.94 -11.41
CA CYS A 84 31.03 0.72 -12.24
C CYS A 84 32.36 0.01 -11.96
N ARG A 85 33.48 0.76 -11.95
CA ARG A 85 34.79 0.18 -11.65
C ARG A 85 34.90 -0.38 -10.24
N THR A 86 34.34 0.33 -9.25
CA THR A 86 34.35 -0.14 -7.86
C THR A 86 33.64 -1.47 -7.68
N LEU A 87 32.46 -1.66 -8.30
CA LEU A 87 31.74 -2.93 -8.24
C LEU A 87 32.57 -4.08 -8.81
N ILE A 88 33.26 -3.84 -9.93
CA ILE A 88 34.06 -4.86 -10.61
C ILE A 88 35.36 -5.13 -9.84
N GLU A 89 36.14 -4.11 -9.51
CA GLU A 89 37.47 -4.25 -8.91
C GLU A 89 37.44 -4.77 -7.46
N LYS A 90 36.36 -4.49 -6.72
CA LYS A 90 36.14 -5.02 -5.37
C LYS A 90 35.36 -6.33 -5.35
N ASN A 91 35.04 -6.92 -6.52
CA ASN A 91 34.28 -8.16 -6.63
C ASN A 91 32.93 -8.10 -5.86
N MET A 92 32.19 -7.02 -6.02
CA MET A 92 30.91 -6.80 -5.33
C MET A 92 29.70 -7.36 -6.10
N ILE A 93 29.91 -7.85 -7.33
CA ILE A 93 28.86 -8.39 -8.19
C ILE A 93 28.74 -9.90 -7.91
N PRO A 94 27.61 -10.40 -7.38
CA PRO A 94 27.39 -11.82 -7.18
C PRO A 94 27.42 -12.62 -8.50
N ASP A 95 27.76 -13.90 -8.45
CA ASP A 95 27.89 -14.76 -9.64
C ASP A 95 26.58 -14.89 -10.44
N ASP A 96 25.44 -14.74 -9.80
CA ASP A 96 24.10 -14.83 -10.39
C ASP A 96 23.49 -13.47 -10.78
N VAL A 97 24.23 -12.37 -10.57
CA VAL A 97 23.81 -11.01 -10.92
C VAL A 97 24.53 -10.53 -12.18
N THR A 98 23.79 -9.90 -13.08
CA THR A 98 24.30 -9.26 -14.29
C THR A 98 24.15 -7.75 -14.14
N ILE A 99 25.23 -7.01 -14.24
CA ILE A 99 25.14 -5.54 -14.31
C ILE A 99 24.77 -5.10 -15.72
N GLN A 100 23.97 -4.05 -15.82
CA GLN A 100 23.63 -3.39 -17.08
C GLN A 100 24.20 -1.97 -17.08
N VAL A 101 24.67 -1.50 -18.22
CA VAL A 101 25.19 -0.15 -18.41
C VAL A 101 24.62 0.48 -19.67
N LEU A 102 24.16 1.72 -19.54
CA LEU A 102 23.60 2.48 -20.65
C LEU A 102 24.71 3.10 -21.51
N THR A 103 24.49 3.14 -22.83
CA THR A 103 25.34 3.86 -23.78
C THR A 103 24.53 4.44 -24.94
N GLN A 104 24.86 5.64 -25.40
CA GLN A 104 24.29 6.16 -26.63
C GLN A 104 24.95 5.53 -27.85
N ALA A 105 24.23 5.42 -28.97
CA ALA A 105 24.75 4.92 -30.25
C ALA A 105 25.74 5.93 -30.90
N ARG A 106 26.82 6.24 -30.18
CA ARG A 106 27.92 7.13 -30.60
C ARG A 106 29.26 6.44 -30.34
N PRO A 107 30.17 6.33 -31.33
CA PRO A 107 31.38 5.51 -31.22
C PRO A 107 32.26 5.80 -30.01
N HIS A 108 32.47 7.08 -29.65
CA HIS A 108 33.32 7.45 -28.53
C HIS A 108 32.67 7.11 -27.17
N ILE A 109 31.33 7.22 -27.06
CA ILE A 109 30.58 6.87 -25.87
C ILE A 109 30.60 5.33 -25.67
N ILE A 110 30.32 4.57 -26.72
CA ILE A 110 30.35 3.10 -26.69
C ILE A 110 31.74 2.59 -26.24
N LYS A 111 32.83 3.14 -26.83
CA LYS A 111 34.20 2.76 -26.44
C LYS A 111 34.48 3.04 -24.96
N LYS A 112 34.07 4.19 -24.44
CA LYS A 112 34.23 4.54 -23.03
C LYS A 112 33.44 3.61 -22.11
N THR A 113 32.24 3.18 -22.55
CA THR A 113 31.43 2.20 -21.83
C THR A 113 32.13 0.84 -21.74
N PHE A 114 32.74 0.33 -22.83
CA PHE A 114 33.51 -0.92 -22.81
C PHE A 114 34.75 -0.82 -21.91
N GLU A 115 35.43 0.33 -21.88
CA GLU A 115 36.51 0.56 -20.91
C GLU A 115 36.02 0.42 -19.45
N ALA A 116 34.85 0.95 -19.16
CA ALA A 116 34.26 0.91 -17.80
C ALA A 116 33.87 -0.52 -17.37
N VAL A 117 33.30 -1.34 -18.25
CA VAL A 117 32.84 -2.70 -17.91
C VAL A 117 33.91 -3.77 -18.06
N LYS A 118 35.12 -3.40 -18.45
CA LYS A 118 36.22 -4.36 -18.63
C LYS A 118 36.49 -5.17 -17.37
N GLY A 119 36.47 -6.50 -17.49
CA GLY A 119 36.70 -7.43 -16.38
C GLY A 119 35.45 -7.72 -15.56
N ALA A 120 34.26 -7.23 -15.95
CA ALA A 120 33.01 -7.63 -15.33
C ALA A 120 32.76 -9.13 -15.53
N PRO A 121 32.25 -9.87 -14.52
CA PRO A 121 31.90 -11.29 -14.66
C PRO A 121 30.89 -11.53 -15.78
N ARG A 122 29.89 -10.65 -15.87
CA ARG A 122 28.86 -10.61 -16.91
C ARG A 122 28.27 -9.20 -16.96
N ALA A 123 28.10 -8.64 -18.17
CA ALA A 123 27.49 -7.33 -18.34
C ALA A 123 26.55 -7.27 -19.55
N ILE A 124 25.46 -6.55 -19.40
CA ILE A 124 24.59 -6.12 -20.49
C ILE A 124 25.05 -4.71 -20.92
N VAL A 125 25.37 -4.55 -22.19
CA VAL A 125 25.63 -3.23 -22.79
C VAL A 125 24.40 -2.77 -23.52
N HIS A 126 23.71 -1.80 -22.93
CA HIS A 126 22.43 -1.25 -23.39
C HIS A 126 22.65 -0.04 -24.27
N VAL A 127 22.48 -0.19 -25.58
CA VAL A 127 22.61 0.89 -26.54
C VAL A 127 21.24 1.41 -26.99
N TYR A 128 21.12 2.73 -27.13
CA TYR A 128 19.88 3.35 -27.57
C TYR A 128 20.10 4.48 -28.57
N ASN A 129 19.06 4.74 -29.36
CA ASN A 129 18.84 5.99 -30.08
C ASN A 129 17.35 6.22 -30.27
N SER A 130 16.93 7.48 -30.31
CA SER A 130 15.52 7.86 -30.49
C SER A 130 15.03 7.57 -31.91
N THR A 131 13.82 7.04 -32.05
CA THR A 131 13.21 6.63 -33.31
C THR A 131 11.89 7.32 -33.64
N SER A 132 11.29 8.05 -32.68
CA SER A 132 9.97 8.65 -32.82
C SER A 132 9.89 9.68 -33.95
N LEU A 133 8.68 9.86 -34.47
CA LEU A 133 8.39 10.87 -35.48
C LEU A 133 8.83 12.27 -35.04
N ALA A 134 8.49 12.67 -33.82
CA ALA A 134 8.85 13.99 -33.28
C ALA A 134 10.38 14.18 -33.19
N GLN A 135 11.13 13.15 -32.75
CA GLN A 135 12.59 13.24 -32.66
C GLN A 135 13.24 13.31 -34.05
N ARG A 136 12.76 12.50 -34.99
CA ARG A 136 13.28 12.54 -36.37
C ARG A 136 13.09 13.89 -37.04
N GLU A 137 11.88 14.47 -36.94
CA GLU A 137 11.53 15.71 -37.63
C GLU A 137 12.02 16.98 -36.94
N GLN A 138 11.88 17.06 -35.60
CA GLN A 138 12.10 18.28 -34.85
C GLN A 138 13.52 18.41 -34.32
N VAL A 139 14.12 17.29 -33.87
CA VAL A 139 15.42 17.27 -33.18
C VAL A 139 16.55 16.90 -34.13
N PHE A 140 16.48 15.72 -34.73
CA PHE A 140 17.58 15.22 -35.58
C PHE A 140 17.52 15.76 -37.00
N LYS A 141 16.32 16.06 -37.50
CA LYS A 141 16.06 16.44 -38.89
C LYS A 141 16.64 15.39 -39.86
N LYS A 142 16.34 14.12 -39.58
CA LYS A 142 16.84 12.95 -40.27
C LYS A 142 15.70 12.09 -40.78
N SER A 143 15.93 11.42 -41.92
CA SER A 143 15.05 10.39 -42.48
C SER A 143 15.02 9.14 -41.61
N LYS A 144 14.01 8.28 -41.81
CA LYS A 144 13.93 6.95 -41.18
C LYS A 144 15.20 6.11 -41.43
N GLU A 145 15.69 6.14 -42.67
CA GLU A 145 16.90 5.38 -43.06
C GLU A 145 18.16 5.87 -42.32
N GLU A 146 18.35 7.17 -42.23
CA GLU A 146 19.48 7.76 -41.50
C GLU A 146 19.43 7.43 -39.98
N VAL A 147 18.24 7.43 -39.38
CA VAL A 147 18.08 7.06 -37.96
C VAL A 147 18.27 5.57 -37.75
N LYS A 148 17.76 4.71 -38.63
CA LYS A 148 18.01 3.26 -38.61
C LYS A 148 19.51 2.95 -38.77
N GLN A 149 20.23 3.70 -39.59
CA GLN A 149 21.67 3.54 -39.76
C GLN A 149 22.46 3.79 -38.46
N ILE A 150 22.02 4.72 -37.61
CA ILE A 150 22.62 4.95 -36.29
C ILE A 150 22.53 3.70 -35.41
N ALA A 151 21.36 3.05 -35.38
CA ALA A 151 21.18 1.80 -34.64
C ALA A 151 22.09 0.67 -35.20
N ILE A 152 22.17 0.53 -36.51
CA ILE A 152 22.98 -0.46 -37.20
C ILE A 152 24.48 -0.27 -36.86
N GLU A 153 24.98 0.95 -36.94
CA GLU A 153 26.38 1.26 -36.63
C GLU A 153 26.68 1.02 -35.14
N GLY A 154 25.78 1.41 -34.25
CA GLY A 154 25.88 1.10 -32.83
C GLY A 154 25.94 -0.39 -32.54
N ALA A 155 25.03 -1.17 -33.13
CA ALA A 155 24.99 -2.63 -32.97
C ALA A 155 26.23 -3.32 -33.48
N LYS A 156 26.76 -2.90 -34.64
CA LYS A 156 28.03 -3.44 -35.21
C LYS A 156 29.20 -3.15 -34.28
N LEU A 157 29.32 -1.92 -33.78
CA LEU A 157 30.42 -1.55 -32.92
C LEU A 157 30.38 -2.28 -31.56
N LEU A 158 29.19 -2.48 -30.97
CA LEU A 158 29.05 -3.30 -29.75
C LEU A 158 29.59 -4.73 -30.00
N LYS A 159 29.19 -5.34 -31.08
CA LYS A 159 29.64 -6.70 -31.45
C LYS A 159 31.15 -6.78 -31.65
N GLU A 160 31.71 -5.83 -32.40
CA GLU A 160 33.16 -5.73 -32.65
C GLU A 160 33.96 -5.59 -31.35
N LEU A 161 33.56 -4.68 -30.45
CA LEU A 161 34.26 -4.45 -29.21
C LEU A 161 34.14 -5.62 -28.22
N ALA A 162 32.98 -6.26 -28.15
CA ALA A 162 32.77 -7.44 -27.31
C ALA A 162 33.61 -8.65 -27.81
N GLU A 163 33.70 -8.85 -29.11
CA GLU A 163 34.55 -9.90 -29.73
C GLU A 163 36.04 -9.61 -29.48
N ALA A 164 36.46 -8.36 -29.55
CA ALA A 164 37.84 -7.94 -29.28
C ALA A 164 38.23 -8.05 -27.80
N ASP A 165 37.32 -7.79 -26.89
CA ASP A 165 37.55 -7.88 -25.43
C ASP A 165 37.52 -9.35 -24.96
N GLY A 166 36.66 -10.19 -25.55
CA GLY A 166 36.46 -11.58 -25.18
C GLY A 166 35.74 -11.84 -23.88
N GLY A 167 35.18 -10.78 -23.27
CA GLY A 167 34.37 -10.86 -22.05
C GLY A 167 32.97 -11.44 -22.26
N ASN A 168 32.28 -11.66 -21.17
CA ASN A 168 30.90 -12.18 -21.17
C ASN A 168 29.88 -11.05 -21.30
N PHE A 169 29.61 -10.60 -22.53
CA PHE A 169 28.70 -9.52 -22.81
C PHE A 169 27.39 -9.99 -23.42
N LEU A 170 26.27 -9.46 -22.95
CA LEU A 170 24.97 -9.47 -23.61
C LEU A 170 24.68 -8.07 -24.15
N PHE A 171 23.79 -7.99 -25.12
CA PHE A 171 23.45 -6.72 -25.75
C PHE A 171 21.97 -6.42 -25.60
N GLU A 172 21.70 -5.14 -25.33
CA GLU A 172 20.37 -4.58 -25.32
C GLU A 172 20.27 -3.39 -26.27
N TYR A 173 19.16 -3.30 -27.00
CA TYR A 173 18.84 -2.16 -27.85
C TYR A 173 17.47 -1.59 -27.49
N SER A 174 17.41 -0.25 -27.34
CA SER A 174 16.15 0.49 -27.19
C SER A 174 15.93 1.44 -28.37
N PRO A 175 14.81 1.29 -29.14
CA PRO A 175 14.28 2.35 -29.97
C PRO A 175 13.59 3.38 -29.07
N GLU A 176 14.35 4.31 -28.50
CA GLU A 176 13.84 5.29 -27.55
C GLU A 176 12.62 6.03 -28.11
N SER A 177 11.64 6.36 -27.26
CA SER A 177 10.34 6.88 -27.64
C SER A 177 9.54 5.93 -28.54
N PHE A 178 9.57 4.64 -28.23
CA PHE A 178 8.88 3.59 -29.00
C PHE A 178 7.37 3.89 -29.16
N THR A 179 6.69 4.37 -28.13
CA THR A 179 5.27 4.71 -28.17
C THR A 179 4.91 5.83 -29.16
N GLY A 180 5.88 6.67 -29.51
CA GLY A 180 5.77 7.73 -30.55
C GLY A 180 6.39 7.33 -31.89
N THR A 181 6.71 6.05 -32.08
CA THR A 181 7.31 5.49 -33.29
C THR A 181 6.29 4.61 -34.01
N GLU A 182 6.22 4.69 -35.33
CA GLU A 182 5.38 3.79 -36.13
C GLU A 182 5.79 2.34 -35.89
N PRO A 183 4.87 1.41 -35.55
CA PRO A 183 5.20 0.04 -35.19
C PRO A 183 5.99 -0.71 -36.25
N GLU A 184 5.67 -0.50 -37.53
CA GLU A 184 6.38 -1.12 -38.65
C GLU A 184 7.82 -0.62 -38.74
N TYR A 185 8.04 0.66 -38.48
CA TYR A 185 9.36 1.25 -38.50
C TYR A 185 10.19 0.81 -37.27
N ALA A 186 9.57 0.78 -36.08
CA ALA A 186 10.22 0.24 -34.90
C ALA A 186 10.66 -1.21 -35.10
N LEU A 187 9.78 -2.04 -35.67
CA LEU A 187 10.08 -3.43 -36.02
C LEU A 187 11.24 -3.55 -37.02
N GLU A 188 11.24 -2.71 -38.07
CA GLU A 188 12.30 -2.67 -39.07
C GLU A 188 13.66 -2.36 -38.43
N VAL A 189 13.73 -1.37 -37.56
CA VAL A 189 14.98 -1.00 -36.88
C VAL A 189 15.43 -2.09 -35.91
N CYS A 190 14.54 -2.64 -35.11
CA CYS A 190 14.85 -3.74 -34.17
C CYS A 190 15.32 -4.98 -34.90
N ASN A 191 14.64 -5.39 -35.97
CA ASN A 191 15.07 -6.55 -36.80
C ASN A 191 16.45 -6.33 -37.43
N ALA A 192 16.77 -5.12 -37.88
CA ALA A 192 18.11 -4.81 -38.41
C ALA A 192 19.20 -4.97 -37.33
N VAL A 193 18.91 -4.62 -36.07
CA VAL A 193 19.83 -4.85 -34.96
C VAL A 193 19.97 -6.35 -34.63
N VAL A 194 18.85 -7.07 -34.54
CA VAL A 194 18.81 -8.52 -34.27
C VAL A 194 19.59 -9.28 -35.34
N ASP A 195 19.44 -8.92 -36.63
CA ASP A 195 20.13 -9.55 -37.74
C ASP A 195 21.67 -9.33 -37.70
N ILE A 196 22.13 -8.23 -37.06
CA ILE A 196 23.58 -8.00 -36.84
C ILE A 196 24.09 -8.85 -35.68
N TRP A 197 23.36 -8.90 -34.58
CA TRP A 197 23.79 -9.60 -33.36
C TRP A 197 23.66 -11.10 -33.48
N GLN A 198 22.69 -11.60 -34.27
CA GLN A 198 22.45 -13.02 -34.52
C GLN A 198 22.38 -13.83 -33.22
N PRO A 199 21.40 -13.51 -32.32
CA PRO A 199 21.29 -14.16 -31.02
C PRO A 199 21.06 -15.67 -31.17
N THR A 200 21.54 -16.43 -30.18
CA THR A 200 21.43 -17.88 -30.08
C THR A 200 20.76 -18.27 -28.76
N PRO A 201 20.31 -19.53 -28.57
CA PRO A 201 19.76 -19.99 -27.32
C PRO A 201 20.66 -19.72 -26.10
N ASP A 202 21.98 -19.86 -26.27
CA ASP A 202 22.97 -19.66 -25.21
C ASP A 202 23.40 -18.20 -25.06
N LYS A 203 23.14 -17.36 -26.05
CA LYS A 203 23.49 -15.93 -26.04
C LYS A 203 22.37 -15.12 -26.68
N LYS A 204 21.32 -14.91 -25.90
CA LYS A 204 20.16 -14.09 -26.31
C LYS A 204 20.53 -12.61 -26.36
N CYS A 205 19.77 -11.82 -27.11
CA CYS A 205 19.82 -10.37 -27.04
C CYS A 205 18.51 -9.82 -26.46
N ILE A 206 18.54 -8.58 -26.02
CA ILE A 206 17.39 -7.88 -25.44
C ILE A 206 16.97 -6.77 -26.40
N ILE A 207 15.69 -6.74 -26.72
CA ILE A 207 15.04 -5.59 -27.38
C ILE A 207 14.10 -4.97 -26.35
N ASN A 208 14.46 -3.80 -25.89
CA ASN A 208 13.69 -3.06 -24.89
C ASN A 208 12.79 -2.02 -25.57
N LEU A 209 11.51 -2.06 -25.27
CA LEU A 209 10.48 -1.23 -25.91
C LEU A 209 9.95 -0.20 -24.89
N PRO A 210 10.57 1.00 -24.80
CA PRO A 210 10.25 1.95 -23.76
C PRO A 210 8.99 2.76 -24.08
N ALA A 211 8.03 2.79 -23.15
CA ALA A 211 7.05 3.86 -23.11
C ALA A 211 7.71 5.10 -22.48
N THR A 212 8.67 5.69 -23.22
CA THR A 212 9.44 6.87 -22.77
C THR A 212 8.52 8.01 -22.33
N VAL A 213 7.37 8.13 -22.99
CA VAL A 213 6.21 8.91 -22.56
C VAL A 213 4.99 8.03 -22.79
N GLU A 214 4.12 7.93 -21.79
CA GLU A 214 2.83 7.26 -21.96
C GLU A 214 1.91 8.08 -22.87
N MET A 215 1.85 7.75 -24.15
CA MET A 215 1.09 8.51 -25.16
C MET A 215 -0.32 7.98 -25.39
N SER A 216 -0.65 6.77 -24.91
CA SER A 216 -1.91 6.08 -25.22
C SER A 216 -2.47 5.33 -24.00
N LEU A 217 -3.60 4.69 -24.18
CA LEU A 217 -4.17 3.77 -23.20
C LEU A 217 -3.36 2.46 -23.19
N PRO A 218 -3.27 1.75 -22.06
CA PRO A 218 -2.46 0.54 -21.91
C PRO A 218 -2.74 -0.56 -22.94
N HIS A 219 -4.00 -0.70 -23.38
CA HIS A 219 -4.36 -1.69 -24.40
C HIS A 219 -3.74 -1.40 -25.80
N VAL A 220 -3.43 -0.13 -26.10
CA VAL A 220 -2.72 0.24 -27.33
C VAL A 220 -1.27 -0.20 -27.22
N PHE A 221 -0.62 0.08 -26.09
CA PHE A 221 0.74 -0.38 -25.81
C PHE A 221 0.84 -1.91 -25.86
N ALA A 222 -0.07 -2.63 -25.20
CA ALA A 222 -0.13 -4.09 -25.28
C ALA A 222 -0.25 -4.60 -26.73
N SER A 223 -1.09 -3.95 -27.54
CA SER A 223 -1.21 -4.31 -28.96
C SER A 223 0.07 -4.06 -29.76
N GLN A 224 0.80 -2.98 -29.44
CA GLN A 224 2.12 -2.71 -30.03
C GLN A 224 3.14 -3.79 -29.63
N ILE A 225 3.17 -4.20 -28.35
CA ILE A 225 4.05 -5.26 -27.85
C ILE A 225 3.74 -6.60 -28.52
N GLU A 226 2.45 -6.97 -28.64
CA GLU A 226 2.07 -8.20 -29.34
C GLU A 226 2.48 -8.18 -30.81
N TYR A 227 2.36 -7.03 -31.48
CA TYR A 227 2.83 -6.86 -32.85
C TYR A 227 4.35 -7.10 -32.95
N MET A 228 5.14 -6.47 -32.09
CA MET A 228 6.58 -6.65 -32.04
C MET A 228 6.94 -8.11 -31.75
N SER A 229 6.30 -8.72 -30.75
CA SER A 229 6.55 -10.12 -30.37
C SER A 229 6.27 -11.11 -31.49
N LYS A 230 5.20 -10.89 -32.27
CA LYS A 230 4.82 -11.79 -33.37
C LYS A 230 5.66 -11.67 -34.65
N HIS A 231 6.30 -10.51 -34.86
CA HIS A 231 6.98 -10.20 -36.12
C HIS A 231 8.49 -9.99 -35.95
N MET A 232 9.02 -10.10 -34.74
CA MET A 232 10.45 -10.02 -34.45
C MET A 232 11.20 -11.18 -35.08
N HIS A 233 12.30 -10.91 -35.78
CA HIS A 233 13.21 -11.94 -36.29
C HIS A 233 13.82 -12.72 -35.12
N ASN A 234 13.98 -14.03 -35.30
CA ASN A 234 14.63 -14.93 -34.32
C ASN A 234 14.05 -14.76 -32.89
N ARG A 235 12.71 -14.61 -32.82
CA ARG A 235 11.97 -14.25 -31.59
C ARG A 235 12.32 -15.13 -30.37
N GLU A 236 12.57 -16.40 -30.57
CA GLU A 236 12.90 -17.38 -29.55
C GLU A 236 14.23 -17.09 -28.84
N ASN A 237 15.12 -16.35 -29.50
CA ASN A 237 16.40 -15.93 -28.95
C ASN A 237 16.47 -14.45 -28.63
N VAL A 238 15.35 -13.72 -28.71
CA VAL A 238 15.20 -12.32 -28.34
C VAL A 238 14.38 -12.22 -27.06
N ILE A 239 14.89 -11.55 -26.06
CA ILE A 239 14.17 -11.15 -24.86
C ILE A 239 13.50 -9.80 -25.16
N ILE A 240 12.15 -9.75 -25.13
CA ILE A 240 11.43 -8.49 -25.22
C ILE A 240 11.30 -7.91 -23.82
N SER A 241 11.93 -6.78 -23.62
CA SER A 241 11.90 -5.99 -22.38
C SER A 241 10.95 -4.81 -22.54
N LEU A 242 10.31 -4.41 -21.44
CA LEU A 242 9.49 -3.21 -21.38
C LEU A 242 10.07 -2.24 -20.35
N HIS A 243 10.01 -0.95 -20.67
CA HIS A 243 10.44 0.12 -19.81
C HIS A 243 9.36 1.24 -19.77
N PRO A 244 8.25 1.01 -19.07
CA PRO A 244 7.20 2.02 -18.99
C PRO A 244 7.56 3.13 -18.01
N HIS A 245 7.33 4.40 -18.43
CA HIS A 245 7.15 5.51 -17.51
C HIS A 245 5.69 5.60 -17.05
N ASN A 246 5.36 6.56 -16.19
CA ASN A 246 4.08 6.64 -15.50
C ASN A 246 3.36 7.99 -15.71
N ASP A 247 3.52 8.60 -16.89
CA ASP A 247 2.99 9.94 -17.20
C ASP A 247 1.46 10.05 -17.07
N ARG A 248 0.75 8.94 -17.25
CA ARG A 248 -0.71 8.82 -17.15
C ARG A 248 -1.17 8.08 -15.89
N SER A 249 -0.25 7.73 -14.98
CA SER A 249 -0.50 6.83 -13.85
C SER A 249 -0.98 5.42 -14.27
N THR A 250 -0.52 4.93 -15.43
CA THR A 250 -0.90 3.62 -15.97
C THR A 250 0.32 2.72 -16.26
N GLY A 251 1.52 3.09 -15.82
CA GLY A 251 2.75 2.35 -16.08
C GLY A 251 2.71 0.89 -15.61
N VAL A 252 2.08 0.60 -14.46
CA VAL A 252 1.85 -0.77 -13.97
C VAL A 252 0.93 -1.53 -14.94
N ALA A 253 -0.16 -0.90 -15.41
CA ALA A 253 -1.07 -1.52 -16.36
C ALA A 253 -0.40 -1.74 -17.74
N ASP A 254 0.46 -0.84 -18.19
CA ASP A 254 1.27 -1.03 -19.40
C ASP A 254 2.17 -2.26 -19.27
N ALA A 255 2.82 -2.45 -18.11
CA ALA A 255 3.65 -3.61 -17.84
C ALA A 255 2.84 -4.92 -17.78
N GLU A 256 1.75 -4.96 -17.00
CA GLU A 256 0.89 -6.15 -16.88
C GLU A 256 0.34 -6.59 -18.24
N LEU A 257 -0.27 -5.67 -18.99
CA LEU A 257 -0.82 -5.99 -20.30
C LEU A 257 0.27 -6.30 -21.34
N GLY A 258 1.44 -5.66 -21.23
CA GLY A 258 2.59 -5.96 -22.07
C GLY A 258 3.15 -7.38 -21.83
N LEU A 259 3.16 -7.87 -20.60
CA LEU A 259 3.52 -9.25 -20.26
C LEU A 259 2.51 -10.25 -20.85
N LEU A 260 1.21 -9.95 -20.75
CA LEU A 260 0.18 -10.74 -21.43
C LEU A 260 0.37 -10.74 -22.94
N ALA A 261 0.86 -9.64 -23.51
CA ALA A 261 1.12 -9.46 -24.94
C ALA A 261 2.42 -10.14 -25.45
N GLY A 262 3.21 -10.73 -24.54
CA GLY A 262 4.37 -11.56 -24.90
C GLY A 262 5.72 -10.92 -24.60
N ALA A 263 5.79 -9.93 -23.71
CA ALA A 263 7.06 -9.48 -23.14
C ALA A 263 7.62 -10.52 -22.16
N ASP A 264 8.93 -10.52 -21.99
CA ASP A 264 9.68 -11.48 -21.17
C ASP A 264 10.32 -10.82 -19.95
N ARG A 265 10.53 -9.49 -19.99
CA ARG A 265 11.36 -8.75 -19.05
C ARG A 265 10.75 -7.38 -18.77
N ILE A 266 10.95 -6.87 -17.55
CA ILE A 266 10.53 -5.53 -17.13
C ILE A 266 11.71 -4.77 -16.55
N GLU A 267 11.91 -3.56 -17.03
CA GLU A 267 12.75 -2.53 -16.41
C GLU A 267 11.86 -1.56 -15.63
N GLY A 268 12.21 -1.30 -14.39
CA GLY A 268 11.48 -0.39 -13.53
C GLY A 268 12.26 -0.03 -12.28
N THR A 269 11.62 0.67 -11.36
CA THR A 269 12.24 1.13 -10.12
C THR A 269 11.41 0.74 -8.92
N LEU A 270 12.04 0.67 -7.76
CA LEU A 270 11.36 0.56 -6.49
C LEU A 270 10.51 1.82 -6.27
N PHE A 271 9.26 1.61 -5.89
CA PHE A 271 8.29 2.69 -5.62
C PHE A 271 8.04 3.66 -6.78
N GLY A 272 8.42 3.27 -8.00
CA GLY A 272 8.14 4.05 -9.20
C GLY A 272 8.96 5.32 -9.37
N ASN A 273 10.12 5.43 -8.71
CA ASN A 273 11.00 6.60 -8.86
C ASN A 273 11.50 6.76 -10.31
N GLY A 274 11.68 7.99 -10.78
CA GLY A 274 12.20 8.28 -12.11
C GLY A 274 11.81 9.65 -12.63
N GLU A 275 12.19 9.92 -13.87
CA GLU A 275 11.93 11.23 -14.50
C GLU A 275 10.43 11.53 -14.62
N ARG A 276 10.09 12.81 -14.53
CA ARG A 276 8.70 13.35 -14.62
C ARG A 276 7.81 12.74 -13.54
N THR A 277 7.02 11.73 -13.88
CA THR A 277 6.08 11.01 -13.00
C THR A 277 6.61 9.65 -12.54
N GLY A 278 7.86 9.33 -12.91
CA GLY A 278 8.54 8.09 -12.54
C GLY A 278 8.45 6.97 -13.57
N ASN A 279 9.08 5.86 -13.24
CA ASN A 279 9.05 4.60 -13.97
C ASN A 279 7.90 3.69 -13.48
N VAL A 280 7.71 2.56 -14.13
CA VAL A 280 6.84 1.52 -13.59
C VAL A 280 7.34 1.11 -12.20
N ASP A 281 6.40 1.05 -11.27
CA ASP A 281 6.67 0.63 -9.90
C ASP A 281 6.74 -0.90 -9.80
N ILE A 282 7.97 -1.40 -9.61
CA ILE A 282 8.21 -2.86 -9.49
C ILE A 282 7.54 -3.43 -8.24
N ILE A 283 7.50 -2.68 -7.13
CA ILE A 283 6.84 -3.14 -5.90
C ILE A 283 5.36 -3.43 -6.19
N THR A 284 4.66 -2.47 -6.79
CA THR A 284 3.25 -2.65 -7.12
C THR A 284 3.04 -3.79 -8.11
N LEU A 285 3.86 -3.89 -9.17
CA LEU A 285 3.73 -4.94 -10.18
C LEU A 285 3.99 -6.34 -9.60
N ALA A 286 5.04 -6.50 -8.79
CA ALA A 286 5.39 -7.76 -8.14
C ALA A 286 4.31 -8.20 -7.14
N MET A 287 3.79 -7.28 -6.35
CA MET A 287 2.74 -7.58 -5.37
C MET A 287 1.38 -7.85 -6.02
N ASN A 288 1.10 -7.26 -7.19
CA ASN A 288 -0.08 -7.60 -7.99
C ASN A 288 -0.03 -9.06 -8.47
N MET A 289 1.16 -9.57 -8.83
CA MET A 289 1.36 -11.00 -9.12
C MET A 289 1.19 -11.86 -7.86
N TYR A 290 1.80 -11.44 -6.75
CA TYR A 290 1.75 -12.16 -5.48
C TYR A 290 0.31 -12.39 -5.02
N MET A 291 -0.55 -11.37 -5.06
CA MET A 291 -1.97 -11.50 -4.70
C MET A 291 -2.78 -12.41 -5.64
N GLN A 292 -2.27 -12.73 -6.82
CA GLN A 292 -2.84 -13.71 -7.75
C GLN A 292 -2.26 -15.13 -7.55
N GLY A 293 -1.41 -15.32 -6.53
CA GLY A 293 -0.77 -16.61 -6.25
C GLY A 293 0.44 -16.92 -7.13
N VAL A 294 1.01 -15.92 -7.78
CA VAL A 294 2.22 -16.05 -8.60
C VAL A 294 3.42 -15.54 -7.80
N ASN A 295 4.45 -16.39 -7.65
CA ASN A 295 5.69 -15.98 -6.99
C ASN A 295 6.42 -14.93 -7.84
N PRO A 296 6.62 -13.70 -7.35
CA PRO A 296 7.31 -12.66 -8.09
C PRO A 296 8.84 -12.86 -8.15
N GLU A 297 9.39 -13.83 -7.42
CA GLU A 297 10.85 -14.11 -7.34
C GLU A 297 11.66 -12.92 -6.77
N LEU A 298 11.01 -11.99 -6.08
CA LEU A 298 11.60 -10.91 -5.31
C LEU A 298 11.18 -11.05 -3.85
N ASP A 299 12.10 -10.82 -2.92
CA ASP A 299 11.82 -10.82 -1.49
C ASP A 299 11.38 -9.42 -1.03
N LEU A 300 10.09 -9.28 -0.81
CA LEU A 300 9.43 -8.06 -0.34
C LEU A 300 8.87 -8.23 1.09
N SER A 301 9.37 -9.24 1.81
CA SER A 301 8.86 -9.61 3.14
C SER A 301 9.18 -8.59 4.24
N ASP A 302 10.17 -7.71 4.05
CA ASP A 302 10.48 -6.60 4.94
C ASP A 302 10.32 -5.24 4.23
N MET A 303 9.08 -4.96 3.83
CA MET A 303 8.72 -3.70 3.17
C MET A 303 9.04 -2.45 4.00
N PRO A 304 8.89 -2.43 5.33
CA PRO A 304 9.28 -1.28 6.14
C PRO A 304 10.77 -0.94 6.05
N HIS A 305 11.65 -1.95 6.07
CA HIS A 305 13.08 -1.73 5.93
C HIS A 305 13.44 -1.24 4.53
N LEU A 306 12.87 -1.87 3.50
CA LEU A 306 13.07 -1.46 2.11
C LEU A 306 12.66 0.00 1.88
N ALA A 307 11.52 0.41 2.43
CA ALA A 307 11.04 1.79 2.36
C ALA A 307 11.95 2.77 3.10
N GLU A 308 12.46 2.42 4.28
CA GLU A 308 13.38 3.25 5.06
C GLU A 308 14.69 3.50 4.30
N VAL A 309 15.30 2.43 3.76
CA VAL A 309 16.54 2.54 2.99
C VAL A 309 16.33 3.38 1.73
N PHE A 310 15.24 3.14 0.99
CA PHE A 310 14.88 3.92 -0.19
C PHE A 310 14.70 5.40 0.14
N GLU A 311 13.87 5.75 1.14
CA GLU A 311 13.63 7.16 1.51
C GLU A 311 14.91 7.87 1.99
N ARG A 312 15.77 7.16 2.69
CA ARG A 312 17.02 7.70 3.22
C ARG A 312 18.05 7.98 2.12
N LEU A 313 18.21 7.04 1.17
CA LEU A 313 19.22 7.17 0.11
C LEU A 313 18.78 8.09 -1.04
N THR A 314 17.50 8.09 -1.36
CA THR A 314 16.96 8.90 -2.46
C THR A 314 16.47 10.28 -2.02
N GLN A 315 16.24 10.50 -0.73
CA GLN A 315 15.55 11.66 -0.16
C GLN A 315 14.11 11.85 -0.70
N MET A 316 13.57 10.84 -1.39
CA MET A 316 12.19 10.84 -1.88
C MET A 316 11.26 10.26 -0.81
N LYS A 317 10.04 10.78 -0.72
CA LYS A 317 9.02 10.28 0.20
C LYS A 317 8.05 9.35 -0.52
N ILE A 318 7.78 8.22 0.10
CA ILE A 318 6.74 7.30 -0.36
C ILE A 318 5.38 7.83 0.11
N ASP A 319 4.41 7.87 -0.81
CA ASP A 319 3.06 8.34 -0.50
C ASP A 319 2.39 7.46 0.56
N ASP A 320 1.65 8.06 1.50
CA ASP A 320 0.95 7.32 2.56
C ASP A 320 -0.10 6.32 2.02
N ARG A 321 -0.53 6.48 0.77
CA ARG A 321 -1.46 5.58 0.07
C ARG A 321 -0.80 4.79 -1.06
N HIS A 322 0.54 4.78 -1.11
CA HIS A 322 1.27 3.95 -2.08
C HIS A 322 0.84 2.47 -1.93
N PRO A 323 0.46 1.78 -3.01
CA PRO A 323 0.04 0.39 -2.94
C PRO A 323 1.06 -0.46 -2.17
N TRP A 324 0.57 -1.32 -1.26
CA TRP A 324 1.34 -2.29 -0.46
C TRP A 324 2.30 -1.70 0.60
N CYS A 325 2.89 -0.53 0.36
CA CYS A 325 3.90 0.08 1.23
C CYS A 325 3.38 1.24 2.08
N GLY A 326 2.47 2.05 1.55
CA GLY A 326 1.99 3.29 2.20
C GLY A 326 1.48 3.06 3.62
N LYS A 327 1.64 4.04 4.49
CA LYS A 327 1.28 3.94 5.93
C LYS A 327 -0.19 3.63 6.17
N LEU A 328 -1.08 4.01 5.24
CA LEU A 328 -2.53 3.90 5.39
C LEU A 328 -3.15 2.69 4.67
N VAL A 329 -2.37 1.88 3.96
CA VAL A 329 -2.92 0.84 3.07
C VAL A 329 -3.49 -0.37 3.81
N PHE A 330 -3.05 -0.63 5.03
CA PHE A 330 -3.59 -1.69 5.89
C PHE A 330 -4.42 -1.15 7.06
N ALA A 331 -4.93 0.07 6.95
CA ALA A 331 -5.81 0.69 7.93
C ALA A 331 -7.25 0.77 7.41
N ALA A 332 -8.23 0.54 8.26
CA ALA A 332 -9.63 0.75 7.94
C ALA A 332 -10.24 1.81 8.86
N PHE A 333 -10.85 2.83 8.25
CA PHE A 333 -11.44 3.96 8.98
C PHE A 333 -12.94 3.82 9.24
N SER A 334 -13.62 2.95 8.50
CA SER A 334 -15.04 2.66 8.68
C SER A 334 -15.23 1.54 9.69
N GLY A 335 -16.07 1.76 10.72
CA GLY A 335 -16.36 0.73 11.72
C GLY A 335 -16.96 -0.55 11.14
N SER A 336 -17.73 -0.47 10.05
CA SER A 336 -18.25 -1.65 9.36
C SER A 336 -17.14 -2.45 8.66
N HIS A 337 -16.11 -1.77 8.13
CA HIS A 337 -14.95 -2.45 7.53
C HIS A 337 -14.09 -3.12 8.62
N GLN A 338 -13.86 -2.44 9.73
CA GLN A 338 -13.13 -2.97 10.89
C GLN A 338 -13.80 -4.23 11.46
N ASP A 339 -15.12 -4.19 11.66
CA ASP A 339 -15.92 -5.34 12.12
C ASP A 339 -15.82 -6.50 11.11
N ALA A 340 -15.90 -6.21 9.82
CA ALA A 340 -15.78 -7.24 8.77
C ALA A 340 -14.38 -7.86 8.72
N ILE A 341 -13.31 -7.05 8.85
CA ILE A 341 -11.92 -7.54 8.91
C ILE A 341 -11.74 -8.43 10.14
N SER A 342 -12.17 -7.98 11.33
CA SER A 342 -12.06 -8.75 12.56
C SER A 342 -12.78 -10.11 12.45
N LYS A 343 -14.01 -10.12 11.94
CA LYS A 343 -14.77 -11.36 11.70
C LYS A 343 -14.10 -12.24 10.65
N GLY A 344 -13.56 -11.65 9.58
CA GLY A 344 -12.83 -12.37 8.53
C GLY A 344 -11.57 -13.04 9.06
N MET A 345 -10.80 -12.36 9.91
CA MET A 345 -9.62 -12.92 10.57
C MET A 345 -9.98 -14.13 11.45
N HIS A 346 -11.01 -14.01 12.30
CA HIS A 346 -11.46 -15.12 13.13
C HIS A 346 -11.96 -16.29 12.26
N TYR A 347 -12.80 -16.01 11.27
CA TYR A 347 -13.33 -17.04 10.36
C TYR A 347 -12.21 -17.81 9.65
N ARG A 348 -11.17 -17.11 9.16
CA ARG A 348 -10.01 -17.73 8.51
C ARG A 348 -9.29 -18.70 9.44
N ILE A 349 -8.99 -18.28 10.67
CA ILE A 349 -8.29 -19.13 11.66
C ILE A 349 -9.07 -20.42 11.93
N GLU A 350 -10.39 -20.34 12.03
CA GLU A 350 -11.25 -21.48 12.38
C GLU A 350 -11.54 -22.41 11.19
N ASN A 351 -11.66 -21.88 9.96
CA ASN A 351 -12.19 -22.62 8.82
C ASN A 351 -11.18 -22.92 7.71
N ASP A 352 -10.28 -21.97 7.36
CA ASP A 352 -9.29 -22.17 6.29
C ASP A 352 -8.03 -21.30 6.52
N PRO A 353 -7.14 -21.69 7.43
CA PRO A 353 -5.96 -20.89 7.78
C PRO A 353 -4.95 -20.76 6.64
N ASN A 354 -5.03 -21.62 5.61
CA ASN A 354 -4.09 -21.63 4.48
C ASN A 354 -4.53 -20.75 3.30
N LYS A 355 -5.72 -20.15 3.36
CA LYS A 355 -6.21 -19.23 2.34
C LYS A 355 -6.43 -17.84 2.90
N TRP A 356 -6.08 -16.83 2.11
CA TRP A 356 -6.38 -15.45 2.45
C TRP A 356 -7.71 -15.03 1.83
N THR A 357 -8.72 -14.81 2.67
CA THR A 357 -10.08 -14.42 2.25
C THR A 357 -10.66 -13.32 3.14
N VAL A 358 -9.79 -12.57 3.83
CA VAL A 358 -10.20 -11.50 4.75
C VAL A 358 -10.78 -10.32 3.96
N PRO A 359 -12.02 -9.89 4.26
CA PRO A 359 -12.60 -8.73 3.59
C PRO A 359 -11.74 -7.47 3.72
N TYR A 360 -11.68 -6.65 2.66
CA TYR A 360 -10.95 -5.38 2.60
C TYR A 360 -9.42 -5.44 2.72
N LEU A 361 -8.83 -6.60 2.95
CA LEU A 361 -7.38 -6.81 2.96
C LEU A 361 -7.00 -7.76 1.81
N PRO A 362 -6.44 -7.25 0.72
CA PRO A 362 -6.12 -8.07 -0.46
C PRO A 362 -5.01 -9.08 -0.24
N ILE A 363 -4.13 -8.85 0.74
CA ILE A 363 -3.09 -9.78 1.21
C ILE A 363 -3.05 -9.82 2.75
N ASN A 364 -2.34 -10.79 3.31
CA ASN A 364 -1.95 -10.76 4.72
C ASN A 364 -0.86 -9.68 4.90
N PRO A 365 -1.08 -8.64 5.73
CA PRO A 365 -0.05 -7.63 5.99
C PRO A 365 1.28 -8.19 6.51
N GLU A 366 1.25 -9.32 7.22
CA GLU A 366 2.45 -10.00 7.73
C GLU A 366 3.38 -10.50 6.61
N ASP A 367 2.84 -10.78 5.42
CA ASP A 367 3.63 -11.23 4.26
C ASP A 367 4.62 -10.15 3.78
N VAL A 368 4.38 -8.90 4.11
CA VAL A 368 5.24 -7.75 3.79
C VAL A 368 5.83 -7.09 5.04
N GLY A 369 5.94 -7.83 6.16
CA GLY A 369 6.53 -7.34 7.40
C GLY A 369 5.69 -6.29 8.13
N ARG A 370 4.37 -6.24 7.88
CA ARG A 370 3.45 -5.28 8.49
C ARG A 370 2.37 -5.98 9.29
N THR A 371 1.63 -5.21 10.05
CA THR A 371 0.42 -5.67 10.75
C THR A 371 -0.80 -4.93 10.24
N TYR A 372 -1.98 -5.50 10.43
CA TYR A 372 -3.20 -4.74 10.27
C TYR A 372 -3.26 -3.67 11.37
N ASP A 373 -3.24 -2.41 10.96
CA ASP A 373 -3.22 -1.26 11.87
C ASP A 373 -4.61 -1.03 12.49
N SER A 374 -5.02 -1.93 13.38
CA SER A 374 -6.22 -1.75 14.20
C SER A 374 -6.11 -0.54 15.14
N ASP A 375 -4.88 -0.16 15.49
CA ASP A 375 -4.58 0.93 16.44
C ASP A 375 -4.67 2.33 15.81
N VAL A 376 -4.72 2.43 14.48
CA VAL A 376 -4.97 3.69 13.77
C VAL A 376 -6.48 3.90 13.58
N ILE A 377 -7.28 3.59 14.60
CA ILE A 377 -8.70 3.92 14.58
C ILE A 377 -8.83 5.42 14.84
N ARG A 378 -8.89 6.18 13.77
CA ARG A 378 -9.19 7.60 13.80
C ARG A 378 -10.69 7.77 13.76
N ILE A 379 -11.27 8.18 14.88
CA ILE A 379 -12.68 8.49 14.97
C ILE A 379 -12.89 9.91 14.45
N ASN A 380 -13.64 10.02 13.35
CA ASN A 380 -14.08 11.29 12.79
C ASN A 380 -15.61 11.30 12.61
N SER A 381 -16.15 12.41 12.12
CA SER A 381 -17.60 12.59 11.89
C SER A 381 -18.24 11.56 10.95
N GLN A 382 -17.43 10.84 10.16
CA GLN A 382 -17.86 9.76 9.25
C GLN A 382 -17.80 8.36 9.90
N SER A 383 -17.23 8.27 11.12
CA SER A 383 -17.11 6.99 11.82
C SER A 383 -18.47 6.54 12.32
N GLY A 384 -18.90 5.35 11.93
CA GLY A 384 -20.19 4.80 12.34
C GLY A 384 -20.20 4.34 13.81
N LYS A 385 -21.40 4.08 14.35
CA LYS A 385 -21.67 3.61 15.74
C LYS A 385 -20.81 2.40 16.16
N GLY A 386 -20.41 1.55 15.21
CA GLY A 386 -19.57 0.38 15.44
C GLY A 386 -18.11 0.74 15.71
N GLY A 387 -17.56 1.76 15.04
CA GLY A 387 -16.16 2.18 15.20
C GLY A 387 -15.86 2.70 16.61
N VAL A 388 -16.75 3.54 17.15
CA VAL A 388 -16.61 4.09 18.51
C VAL A 388 -16.64 2.97 19.56
N ALA A 389 -17.59 2.04 19.45
CA ALA A 389 -17.70 0.90 20.36
C ALA A 389 -16.46 -0.02 20.28
N TYR A 390 -15.94 -0.25 19.07
CA TYR A 390 -14.74 -1.05 18.86
C TYR A 390 -13.49 -0.42 19.52
N VAL A 391 -13.32 0.92 19.44
CA VAL A 391 -12.21 1.63 20.12
C VAL A 391 -12.22 1.37 21.62
N LEU A 392 -13.39 1.49 22.26
CA LEU A 392 -13.51 1.26 23.70
C LEU A 392 -13.28 -0.20 24.08
N GLU A 393 -13.77 -1.13 23.27
CA GLU A 393 -13.56 -2.56 23.47
C GLU A 393 -12.08 -2.95 23.32
N HIS A 394 -11.45 -2.53 22.22
CA HIS A 394 -10.09 -2.94 21.88
C HIS A 394 -9.04 -2.31 22.83
N ASN A 395 -9.14 -1.01 23.10
CA ASN A 395 -8.11 -0.30 23.86
C ASN A 395 -8.33 -0.39 25.38
N TYR A 396 -9.58 -0.52 25.82
CA TYR A 396 -9.92 -0.44 27.25
C TYR A 396 -10.70 -1.65 27.79
N GLY A 397 -11.00 -2.62 26.92
CA GLY A 397 -11.76 -3.81 27.30
C GLY A 397 -13.25 -3.54 27.60
N MET A 398 -13.79 -2.41 27.14
CA MET A 398 -15.17 -1.96 27.44
C MET A 398 -16.13 -2.37 26.31
N VAL A 399 -16.84 -3.48 26.49
CA VAL A 399 -17.82 -3.99 25.51
C VAL A 399 -19.13 -3.21 25.68
N VAL A 400 -19.33 -2.18 24.86
CA VAL A 400 -20.51 -1.30 24.94
C VAL A 400 -21.78 -2.01 24.44
N PRO A 401 -22.87 -2.06 25.23
CA PRO A 401 -24.14 -2.65 24.83
C PRO A 401 -24.69 -2.10 23.51
N LYS A 402 -25.26 -2.99 22.68
CA LYS A 402 -25.79 -2.59 21.37
C LYS A 402 -26.80 -1.43 21.46
N ALA A 403 -27.64 -1.43 22.50
CA ALA A 403 -28.65 -0.39 22.75
C ALA A 403 -28.01 0.99 23.02
N MET A 404 -26.80 1.04 23.60
CA MET A 404 -26.09 2.27 23.99
C MET A 404 -25.24 2.85 22.85
N ARG A 405 -24.87 2.03 21.86
CA ARG A 405 -23.94 2.43 20.77
C ARG A 405 -24.41 3.62 19.95
N GLU A 406 -25.71 3.82 19.83
CA GLU A 406 -26.30 4.92 19.08
C GLU A 406 -26.11 6.26 19.83
N ASP A 407 -26.44 6.31 21.10
CA ASP A 407 -26.30 7.51 21.96
C ASP A 407 -24.83 7.91 22.08
N LEU A 408 -23.94 6.93 22.24
CA LEU A 408 -22.49 7.15 22.26
C LEU A 408 -21.97 7.67 20.92
N GLY A 409 -22.42 7.07 19.81
CA GLY A 409 -22.01 7.49 18.47
C GLY A 409 -22.34 8.96 18.18
N TYR A 410 -23.51 9.42 18.56
CA TYR A 410 -23.89 10.84 18.46
C TYR A 410 -23.02 11.74 19.35
N ALA A 411 -22.76 11.34 20.60
CA ALA A 411 -21.94 12.13 21.50
C ALA A 411 -20.51 12.35 20.97
N VAL A 412 -19.91 11.32 20.41
CA VAL A 412 -18.56 11.39 19.83
C VAL A 412 -18.56 12.20 18.53
N LYS A 413 -19.57 12.02 17.70
CA LYS A 413 -19.74 12.77 16.46
C LYS A 413 -19.87 14.27 16.72
N ASP A 414 -20.69 14.69 17.67
CA ASP A 414 -20.89 16.10 18.01
C ASP A 414 -19.57 16.77 18.40
N VAL A 415 -18.71 16.10 19.18
CA VAL A 415 -17.40 16.63 19.58
C VAL A 415 -16.44 16.70 18.38
N SER A 416 -16.43 15.68 17.51
CA SER A 416 -15.60 15.67 16.31
C SER A 416 -16.00 16.74 15.30
N ASP A 417 -17.31 16.95 15.11
CA ASP A 417 -17.86 17.97 14.21
C ASP A 417 -17.52 19.40 14.69
N VAL A 418 -17.63 19.65 16.00
CA VAL A 418 -17.31 20.97 16.59
C VAL A 418 -15.82 21.28 16.49
N ASN A 419 -14.96 20.28 16.71
CA ASN A 419 -13.51 20.48 16.72
C ASN A 419 -12.89 20.37 15.32
N HIS A 420 -13.61 19.92 14.30
CA HIS A 420 -13.13 19.64 12.94
C HIS A 420 -11.86 18.80 12.92
N LYS A 421 -11.74 17.85 13.85
CA LYS A 421 -10.56 16.96 13.96
C LYS A 421 -10.96 15.53 14.22
N GLU A 422 -10.02 14.65 13.93
CA GLU A 422 -10.07 13.26 14.36
C GLU A 422 -9.84 13.16 15.88
N LEU A 423 -10.51 12.19 16.51
CA LEU A 423 -10.39 11.94 17.94
C LEU A 423 -9.52 10.70 18.19
N SER A 424 -8.59 10.82 19.12
CA SER A 424 -7.80 9.70 19.63
C SER A 424 -8.64 8.75 20.49
N ALA A 425 -8.13 7.55 20.75
CA ALA A 425 -8.78 6.60 21.65
C ALA A 425 -9.01 7.19 23.05
N ASP A 426 -8.03 7.93 23.58
CA ASP A 426 -8.13 8.60 24.88
C ASP A 426 -9.22 9.70 24.90
N GLU A 427 -9.34 10.47 23.81
CA GLU A 427 -10.40 11.47 23.67
C GLU A 427 -11.80 10.82 23.60
N VAL A 428 -11.92 9.68 22.93
CA VAL A 428 -13.16 8.89 22.89
C VAL A 428 -13.51 8.37 24.29
N LEU A 429 -12.53 7.86 25.04
CA LEU A 429 -12.72 7.44 26.43
C LEU A 429 -13.15 8.62 27.33
N GLU A 430 -12.53 9.78 27.17
CA GLU A 430 -12.91 10.98 27.93
C GLU A 430 -14.34 11.40 27.65
N ILE A 431 -14.78 11.40 26.39
CA ILE A 431 -16.16 11.68 26.00
C ILE A 431 -17.12 10.67 26.64
N PHE A 432 -16.76 9.39 26.56
CA PHE A 432 -17.54 8.31 27.16
C PHE A 432 -17.70 8.47 28.68
N GLU A 433 -16.57 8.66 29.38
CA GLU A 433 -16.62 8.88 30.84
C GLU A 433 -17.35 10.16 31.22
N LYS A 434 -17.12 11.27 30.53
CA LYS A 434 -17.79 12.54 30.79
C LYS A 434 -19.30 12.42 30.61
N ARG A 435 -19.74 11.67 29.60
CA ARG A 435 -21.15 11.49 29.31
C ARG A 435 -21.85 10.58 30.30
N TYR A 436 -21.23 9.48 30.72
CA TYR A 436 -21.91 8.41 31.45
C TYR A 436 -21.42 8.21 32.90
N LYS A 437 -20.34 8.85 33.34
CA LYS A 437 -19.74 8.66 34.67
C LYS A 437 -19.42 9.98 35.39
N LYS A 438 -18.88 10.97 34.67
CA LYS A 438 -18.44 12.25 35.24
C LYS A 438 -19.54 13.31 35.04
N TYR A 439 -20.60 13.23 35.79
CA TYR A 439 -21.73 14.18 35.78
C TYR A 439 -21.84 14.89 37.15
N THR A 440 -22.57 16.00 37.22
CA THR A 440 -22.91 16.64 38.49
C THR A 440 -24.14 15.92 39.07
N PRO A 441 -24.00 15.16 40.15
CA PRO A 441 -25.11 14.33 40.62
C PRO A 441 -26.19 15.17 41.28
N VAL A 442 -27.45 14.92 40.93
CA VAL A 442 -28.62 15.41 41.67
C VAL A 442 -28.72 14.69 43.02
N PHE A 443 -28.36 13.40 43.02
CA PHE A 443 -28.31 12.59 44.22
C PHE A 443 -27.17 11.56 44.12
N LYS A 444 -26.78 10.97 45.27
CA LYS A 444 -25.84 9.84 45.35
C LYS A 444 -26.41 8.72 46.22
N ILE A 445 -26.10 7.48 45.87
CA ILE A 445 -26.39 6.31 46.69
C ILE A 445 -25.17 6.01 47.56
N SER A 446 -25.25 6.35 48.87
CA SER A 446 -24.13 6.14 49.80
C SER A 446 -24.07 4.72 50.36
N GLU A 447 -25.22 4.12 50.68
CA GLU A 447 -25.30 2.75 51.22
C GLU A 447 -26.50 2.01 50.66
N VAL A 448 -26.35 0.68 50.48
CA VAL A 448 -27.46 -0.22 50.09
C VAL A 448 -27.38 -1.50 50.92
N HIS A 449 -28.47 -1.83 51.58
CA HIS A 449 -28.62 -3.07 52.34
C HIS A 449 -29.67 -3.95 51.70
N PHE A 450 -29.33 -5.22 51.51
CA PHE A 450 -30.25 -6.22 50.92
C PHE A 450 -30.66 -7.26 51.98
N LYS A 451 -31.93 -7.63 51.95
CA LYS A 451 -32.48 -8.69 52.76
C LYS A 451 -33.35 -9.61 51.88
N GLN A 452 -33.12 -10.92 51.95
CA GLN A 452 -33.91 -11.87 51.18
C GLN A 452 -35.10 -12.34 51.99
N ILE A 453 -36.31 -11.89 51.62
CA ILE A 453 -37.58 -12.25 52.24
C ILE A 453 -38.65 -12.29 51.13
N ASN A 454 -39.01 -13.48 50.60
CA ASN A 454 -39.97 -13.61 49.50
C ASN A 454 -39.70 -12.64 48.33
N GLY A 455 -38.46 -12.60 47.85
CA GLY A 455 -37.91 -11.61 46.92
C GLY A 455 -36.73 -10.88 47.58
N ILE A 456 -36.24 -9.81 46.97
CA ILE A 456 -35.20 -8.96 47.54
C ILE A 456 -35.85 -7.68 48.11
N GLN A 457 -35.70 -7.47 49.43
CA GLN A 457 -36.00 -6.19 50.07
C GLN A 457 -34.70 -5.37 50.14
N THR A 458 -34.76 -4.07 49.89
CA THR A 458 -33.60 -3.18 49.96
C THR A 458 -33.88 -1.96 50.83
N VAL A 459 -32.85 -1.45 51.48
CA VAL A 459 -32.81 -0.12 52.06
C VAL A 459 -31.72 0.64 51.34
N VAL A 460 -32.08 1.66 50.60
CA VAL A 460 -31.17 2.54 49.85
C VAL A 460 -31.02 3.85 50.61
N THR A 461 -29.78 4.20 50.97
CA THR A 461 -29.48 5.52 51.57
C THR A 461 -29.12 6.49 50.45
N ILE A 462 -29.97 7.47 50.24
CA ILE A 462 -29.86 8.49 49.20
C ILE A 462 -29.36 9.79 49.84
N ASP A 463 -28.28 10.34 49.31
CA ASP A 463 -27.74 11.64 49.66
C ASP A 463 -28.21 12.67 48.61
N GLU A 464 -29.10 13.56 49.00
CA GLU A 464 -29.64 14.61 48.15
C GLU A 464 -29.61 15.95 48.90
N ASN A 465 -29.03 17.02 48.33
CA ASN A 465 -28.94 18.34 48.91
C ASN A 465 -28.39 18.34 50.37
N ASP A 466 -27.29 17.59 50.59
CA ASP A 466 -26.64 17.41 51.90
C ASP A 466 -27.54 16.74 52.99
N LYS A 467 -28.62 16.08 52.57
CA LYS A 467 -29.49 15.28 53.45
C LYS A 467 -29.48 13.82 53.04
N LYS A 468 -29.42 12.95 54.07
CA LYS A 468 -29.55 11.51 53.90
C LYS A 468 -30.99 11.08 54.13
N CYS A 469 -31.48 10.26 53.18
CA CYS A 469 -32.80 9.66 53.26
C CYS A 469 -32.69 8.14 53.03
N ASN A 470 -33.34 7.36 53.87
CA ASN A 470 -33.44 5.93 53.71
C ASN A 470 -34.77 5.58 53.03
N VAL A 471 -34.68 4.89 51.92
CA VAL A 471 -35.85 4.44 51.14
C VAL A 471 -35.88 2.92 51.14
N GLU A 472 -37.03 2.36 51.55
CA GLU A 472 -37.26 0.93 51.58
C GLU A 472 -38.17 0.52 50.41
N ASP A 473 -37.75 -0.46 49.66
CA ASP A 473 -38.59 -1.06 48.60
C ASP A 473 -38.16 -2.49 48.34
N GLY A 474 -38.88 -3.21 47.44
CA GLY A 474 -38.61 -4.57 47.10
C GLY A 474 -38.61 -4.82 45.59
N GLY A 475 -38.02 -5.95 45.19
CA GLY A 475 -37.97 -6.35 43.79
C GLY A 475 -37.68 -7.83 43.59
N ASN A 476 -37.71 -8.28 42.35
CA ASN A 476 -37.38 -9.66 41.97
C ASN A 476 -35.89 -9.97 42.06
N GLY A 477 -35.04 -8.93 41.90
CA GLY A 477 -33.58 -8.96 41.98
C GLY A 477 -33.05 -7.74 42.73
N ARG A 478 -31.73 -7.73 43.01
CA ARG A 478 -31.07 -6.62 43.75
C ARG A 478 -31.16 -5.29 43.00
N LEU A 479 -30.87 -5.29 41.71
CA LEU A 479 -30.89 -4.06 40.91
C LEU A 479 -32.33 -3.56 40.70
N ASP A 480 -33.29 -4.46 40.52
CA ASP A 480 -34.71 -4.19 40.42
C ASP A 480 -35.28 -3.58 41.74
N ALA A 481 -34.87 -4.09 42.90
CA ALA A 481 -35.25 -3.51 44.18
C ALA A 481 -34.70 -2.08 44.36
N VAL A 482 -33.46 -1.80 43.94
CA VAL A 482 -32.89 -0.45 43.98
C VAL A 482 -33.62 0.49 43.02
N SER A 483 -33.92 0.02 41.80
CA SER A 483 -34.69 0.75 40.78
C SER A 483 -36.07 1.17 41.32
N ASN A 484 -36.78 0.25 41.97
CA ASN A 484 -38.10 0.53 42.60
C ASN A 484 -37.96 1.55 43.75
N ALA A 485 -36.93 1.45 44.58
CA ALA A 485 -36.68 2.42 45.65
C ALA A 485 -36.42 3.84 45.10
N LEU A 486 -35.64 3.96 44.00
CA LEU A 486 -35.40 5.24 43.33
C LEU A 486 -36.69 5.78 42.70
N ALA A 487 -37.45 4.93 42.01
CA ALA A 487 -38.75 5.33 41.45
C ALA A 487 -39.73 5.83 42.51
N SER A 488 -39.79 5.13 43.65
CA SER A 488 -40.63 5.53 44.79
C SER A 488 -40.19 6.86 45.42
N HIS A 489 -38.88 7.10 45.55
CA HIS A 489 -38.34 8.33 46.14
C HIS A 489 -38.56 9.56 45.25
N PHE A 490 -38.26 9.45 43.96
CA PHE A 490 -38.36 10.58 43.02
C PHE A 490 -39.75 10.74 42.40
N GLY A 491 -40.64 9.76 42.55
CA GLY A 491 -41.94 9.74 41.90
C GLY A 491 -41.88 9.68 40.38
N LYS A 492 -40.78 9.14 39.84
CA LYS A 492 -40.49 9.04 38.41
C LYS A 492 -40.16 7.60 38.03
N PRO A 493 -40.52 7.15 36.80
CA PRO A 493 -40.19 5.80 36.36
C PRO A 493 -38.68 5.58 36.31
N CYS A 494 -38.26 4.40 36.72
CA CYS A 494 -36.87 3.93 36.64
C CYS A 494 -36.84 2.51 36.03
N ASP A 495 -37.54 2.34 34.91
CA ASP A 495 -37.70 1.03 34.24
C ASP A 495 -36.45 0.66 33.48
N ILE A 496 -35.76 -0.39 33.91
CA ILE A 496 -34.53 -0.88 33.29
C ILE A 496 -34.87 -1.69 32.03
N PHE A 497 -34.50 -1.15 30.87
CA PHE A 497 -34.65 -1.88 29.59
C PHE A 497 -33.35 -2.50 29.06
N CYS A 498 -32.18 -2.06 29.58
CA CYS A 498 -30.88 -2.56 29.22
C CYS A 498 -30.02 -2.75 30.48
N TYR A 499 -29.44 -3.93 30.63
CA TYR A 499 -28.47 -4.23 31.67
C TYR A 499 -27.46 -5.26 31.13
N GLU A 500 -26.18 -4.88 31.11
CA GLU A 500 -25.05 -5.74 30.78
C GLU A 500 -23.90 -5.44 31.72
N GLU A 501 -23.10 -6.48 32.02
CA GLU A 501 -21.92 -6.36 32.88
C GLU A 501 -20.83 -7.32 32.44
N HIS A 502 -19.56 -6.92 32.61
CA HIS A 502 -18.41 -7.79 32.38
C HIS A 502 -17.16 -7.32 33.12
N SER A 503 -16.17 -8.19 33.19
CA SER A 503 -14.85 -7.90 33.76
C SER A 503 -13.97 -7.14 32.76
N LEU A 504 -13.30 -6.07 33.17
CA LEU A 504 -12.39 -5.29 32.31
C LEU A 504 -11.08 -5.99 32.01
N LYS A 505 -10.62 -6.91 32.90
CA LYS A 505 -9.38 -7.68 32.74
C LYS A 505 -9.62 -9.14 33.16
N LYS A 506 -8.76 -10.04 32.70
CA LYS A 506 -8.74 -11.44 33.17
C LYS A 506 -7.99 -11.50 34.51
N GLY A 507 -8.58 -12.13 35.52
CA GLY A 507 -7.95 -12.34 36.84
C GLY A 507 -8.84 -11.90 38.01
N SER A 508 -8.47 -12.33 39.23
CA SER A 508 -9.23 -12.06 40.47
C SER A 508 -9.14 -10.61 40.97
N ASP A 509 -8.21 -9.82 40.42
CA ASP A 509 -7.99 -8.40 40.77
C ASP A 509 -8.56 -7.45 39.67
N SER A 510 -9.52 -7.94 38.91
CA SER A 510 -10.16 -7.16 37.86
C SER A 510 -11.33 -6.35 38.39
N SER A 511 -11.45 -5.10 37.90
CA SER A 511 -12.71 -4.34 38.07
C SER A 511 -13.76 -4.82 37.10
N ALA A 512 -15.03 -4.78 37.53
CA ALA A 512 -16.17 -4.97 36.67
C ALA A 512 -16.68 -3.63 36.15
N ILE A 513 -17.19 -3.62 34.93
CA ILE A 513 -18.01 -2.52 34.39
C ILE A 513 -19.43 -3.01 34.20
N ALA A 514 -20.38 -2.17 34.61
CA ALA A 514 -21.80 -2.37 34.40
C ALA A 514 -22.38 -1.23 33.55
N TYR A 515 -23.35 -1.56 32.73
CA TYR A 515 -24.12 -0.64 31.89
C TYR A 515 -25.60 -0.78 32.22
N VAL A 516 -26.24 0.31 32.48
CA VAL A 516 -27.69 0.35 32.74
C VAL A 516 -28.35 1.38 31.83
N GLY A 517 -29.44 0.97 31.18
CA GLY A 517 -30.32 1.85 30.43
C GLY A 517 -31.70 1.88 31.04
N ILE A 518 -32.25 3.08 31.33
CA ILE A 518 -33.60 3.30 31.82
C ILE A 518 -34.41 4.16 30.86
N THR A 519 -35.73 4.00 30.88
CA THR A 519 -36.65 4.89 30.17
C THR A 519 -37.15 5.97 31.14
N GLY A 520 -36.92 7.24 30.81
CA GLY A 520 -37.35 8.38 31.61
C GLY A 520 -38.84 8.73 31.45
N GLU A 521 -39.32 9.66 32.23
CA GLU A 521 -40.71 10.18 32.18
C GLU A 521 -41.07 10.80 30.81
N ASP A 522 -40.08 11.36 30.11
CA ASP A 522 -40.22 11.94 28.78
C ASP A 522 -40.23 10.87 27.65
N GLY A 523 -40.16 9.59 28.01
CA GLY A 523 -40.10 8.46 27.06
C GLY A 523 -38.75 8.27 26.37
N LYS A 524 -37.71 9.02 26.75
CA LYS A 524 -36.35 8.87 26.22
C LYS A 524 -35.54 7.87 27.03
N ASN A 525 -34.51 7.34 26.39
CA ASN A 525 -33.59 6.38 26.97
C ASN A 525 -32.38 7.11 27.58
N TYR A 526 -32.05 6.77 28.82
CA TYR A 526 -30.92 7.30 29.56
C TYR A 526 -30.00 6.15 29.97
N PHE A 527 -28.70 6.31 29.68
CA PHE A 527 -27.71 5.30 30.00
C PHE A 527 -26.75 5.80 31.07
N GLY A 528 -26.27 4.86 31.89
CA GLY A 528 -25.22 5.10 32.88
C GLY A 528 -24.26 3.95 32.93
N ILE A 529 -23.05 4.19 33.43
CA ILE A 529 -22.01 3.21 33.67
C ILE A 529 -21.51 3.26 35.11
N GLY A 530 -21.11 2.11 35.60
CA GLY A 530 -20.40 2.00 36.89
C GLY A 530 -19.20 1.08 36.75
N ILE A 531 -18.12 1.42 37.45
CA ILE A 531 -16.89 0.63 37.45
C ILE A 531 -16.44 0.45 38.89
N ASP A 532 -16.42 -0.78 39.38
CA ASP A 532 -16.00 -1.14 40.74
C ASP A 532 -15.41 -2.55 40.75
N HIS A 533 -14.69 -2.89 41.84
CA HIS A 533 -14.25 -4.29 42.06
C HIS A 533 -15.42 -5.20 42.46
N ASP A 534 -16.46 -4.65 43.07
CA ASP A 534 -17.72 -5.34 43.34
C ASP A 534 -18.71 -5.10 42.21
N ILE A 535 -19.10 -6.15 41.51
CA ILE A 535 -20.03 -6.11 40.39
C ILE A 535 -21.41 -5.52 40.77
N ILE A 536 -21.86 -5.73 42.04
CA ILE A 536 -23.11 -5.19 42.52
C ILE A 536 -22.99 -3.68 42.72
N ARG A 537 -21.85 -3.21 43.24
CA ARG A 537 -21.58 -1.78 43.37
C ARG A 537 -21.48 -1.13 42.00
N ALA A 538 -20.76 -1.73 41.06
CA ALA A 538 -20.71 -1.24 39.69
C ALA A 538 -22.12 -1.12 39.05
N SER A 539 -23.00 -2.09 39.28
CA SER A 539 -24.38 -2.06 38.77
C SER A 539 -25.23 -0.98 39.39
N ILE A 540 -25.06 -0.74 40.70
CA ILE A 540 -25.76 0.34 41.43
C ILE A 540 -25.27 1.72 40.96
N ASP A 541 -23.96 1.90 40.78
CA ASP A 541 -23.37 3.13 40.26
C ASP A 541 -23.83 3.42 38.83
N ALA A 542 -23.98 2.38 37.99
CA ALA A 542 -24.52 2.51 36.66
C ALA A 542 -26.00 2.97 36.67
N LEU A 543 -26.81 2.40 37.56
CA LEU A 543 -28.22 2.82 37.74
C LEU A 543 -28.34 4.24 38.30
N GLU A 544 -27.51 4.57 39.29
CA GLU A 544 -27.43 5.93 39.84
C GLU A 544 -27.11 6.96 38.75
N SER A 545 -26.12 6.64 37.90
CA SER A 545 -25.75 7.47 36.76
C SER A 545 -26.89 7.65 35.76
N ALA A 546 -27.57 6.57 35.38
CA ALA A 546 -28.67 6.63 34.44
C ALA A 546 -29.84 7.46 34.98
N MET A 547 -30.20 7.26 36.27
CA MET A 547 -31.28 7.99 36.92
C MET A 547 -30.95 9.48 37.09
N ASN A 548 -29.73 9.84 37.52
CA ASN A 548 -29.30 11.25 37.60
C ASN A 548 -29.47 11.97 36.27
N ARG A 549 -29.06 11.33 35.16
CA ARG A 549 -29.21 11.88 33.81
C ARG A 549 -30.68 12.05 33.39
N SER A 550 -31.56 11.15 33.83
CA SER A 550 -33.01 11.28 33.60
C SER A 550 -33.63 12.42 34.41
N LEU A 551 -33.08 12.75 35.58
CA LEU A 551 -33.56 13.83 36.43
C LEU A 551 -33.08 15.22 35.99
N GLU A 552 -31.90 15.29 35.30
CA GLU A 552 -31.35 16.54 34.75
C GLU A 552 -32.02 16.99 33.45
N ALA A 553 -32.65 16.07 32.71
CA ALA A 553 -33.29 16.31 31.41
C ALA A 553 -34.72 16.88 31.55
#